data_bcb9c217221d11a34251f08ec73e1034
#
_entry.id   bcb9c217221d11a34251f08ec73e1034
#
_cell.length_a   1.000
_cell.length_b   1.000
_cell.length_c   1.000
_cell.angle_alpha   90.00
_cell.angle_beta   90.00
_cell.angle_gamma   90.00
#
_symmetry.space_group_name_H-M   'P 1'
#
loop_
_entity.id
_entity.type
_entity.pdbx_description
1 polymer ?
#
loop_
_entity_poly.entity_id
_entity_poly.type
_entity_poly.pdbx_seq_one_letter_code
_entity_poly.pdbx_strand_id
1 'polypeptide(L)'
;MADRDIDEEKRTTLRRFAALGAASPLAGLGASGSAEAAETTSDARDAIVGYVASTPGAHFSKIRDDLSLGTGETQHHLRRLVDDGTLVFQRDGDYKRFFPAGRFSAFERTALGYLRRRAPRGMLVELLRNPGTTGSELADRLDVSRATVSGYASELDEAGLLSREDRYAVERPETLLTLVIRYADSFGPEAAALAAEADSLLRYDP
;
A
#
# COMPACT_ATOMS: atom_id res chain seq x y z
N MET A 1 20.55 27.22 -9.94
CA MET A 1 19.73 26.64 -11.03
C MET A 1 19.11 25.30 -10.59
N ALA A 2 19.81 24.47 -9.83
CA ALA A 2 19.31 23.19 -9.32
C ALA A 2 18.13 23.27 -8.32
N ASP A 3 18.03 24.36 -7.55
CA ASP A 3 17.00 24.51 -6.49
C ASP A 3 15.59 24.79 -7.06
N ARG A 4 15.49 25.45 -8.21
CA ARG A 4 14.21 25.70 -8.89
C ARG A 4 13.61 24.44 -9.53
N ASP A 5 14.45 23.57 -10.08
CA ASP A 5 13.99 22.31 -10.71
C ASP A 5 13.43 21.33 -9.66
N ILE A 6 14.05 21.28 -8.47
CA ILE A 6 13.59 20.44 -7.35
C ILE A 6 12.22 20.92 -6.82
N ASP A 7 12.01 22.24 -6.74
CA ASP A 7 10.74 22.82 -6.32
C ASP A 7 9.60 22.60 -7.33
N GLU A 8 9.89 22.61 -8.62
CA GLU A 8 8.90 22.31 -9.66
C GLU A 8 8.50 20.83 -9.68
N GLU A 9 9.46 19.92 -9.52
CA GLU A 9 9.21 18.47 -9.46
C GLU A 9 8.39 18.10 -8.22
N LYS A 10 8.71 18.71 -7.06
CA LYS A 10 7.92 18.57 -5.84
C LYS A 10 6.48 19.06 -6.03
N ARG A 11 6.29 20.26 -6.59
CA ARG A 11 4.95 20.82 -6.87
C ARG A 11 4.15 19.95 -7.83
N THR A 12 4.76 19.37 -8.84
CA THR A 12 4.12 18.48 -9.80
C THR A 12 3.67 17.20 -9.13
N THR A 13 4.52 16.60 -8.28
CA THR A 13 4.21 15.39 -7.53
C THR A 13 3.07 15.63 -6.55
N LEU A 14 3.11 16.73 -5.79
CA LEU A 14 2.05 17.10 -4.86
C LEU A 14 0.71 17.31 -5.57
N ARG A 15 0.68 18.03 -6.70
CA ARG A 15 -0.53 18.25 -7.49
C ARG A 15 -1.11 16.96 -8.05
N ARG A 16 -0.28 16.03 -8.50
CA ARG A 16 -0.75 14.72 -8.99
C ARG A 16 -1.51 13.95 -7.92
N PHE A 17 -1.01 13.92 -6.70
CA PHE A 17 -1.67 13.20 -5.60
C PHE A 17 -2.79 14.01 -4.95
N ALA A 18 -2.70 15.34 -4.90
CA ALA A 18 -3.78 16.21 -4.44
C ALA A 18 -5.03 16.08 -5.31
N ALA A 19 -4.89 15.93 -6.63
CA ALA A 19 -6.01 15.67 -7.54
C ALA A 19 -6.73 14.36 -7.20
N LEU A 20 -6.02 13.33 -6.76
CA LEU A 20 -6.62 12.06 -6.31
C LEU A 20 -7.31 12.20 -4.94
N GLY A 21 -6.78 13.05 -4.05
CA GLY A 21 -7.37 13.36 -2.74
C GLY A 21 -8.64 14.20 -2.83
N ALA A 22 -8.67 15.18 -3.74
CA ALA A 22 -9.81 16.07 -3.96
C ALA A 22 -11.07 15.36 -4.53
N ALA A 23 -10.93 14.19 -5.10
CA ALA A 23 -12.04 13.35 -5.53
C ALA A 23 -12.81 12.69 -4.37
N SER A 24 -12.38 12.87 -3.13
CA SER A 24 -13.11 12.42 -1.93
C SER A 24 -14.17 13.45 -1.52
N PRO A 25 -15.42 13.05 -1.20
CA PRO A 25 -16.54 13.96 -0.94
C PRO A 25 -16.44 14.78 0.36
N LEU A 26 -15.27 14.87 0.99
CA LEU A 26 -15.03 15.61 2.23
C LEU A 26 -14.23 16.92 2.05
N ALA A 27 -13.90 17.33 0.84
CA ALA A 27 -13.18 18.57 0.56
C ALA A 27 -14.16 19.76 0.46
N GLY A 28 -14.64 20.23 1.57
CA GLY A 28 -15.46 21.44 1.62
C GLY A 28 -15.60 21.99 3.02
N LEU A 29 -14.78 22.96 3.38
CA LEU A 29 -15.13 24.17 4.16
C LEU A 29 -13.84 24.98 4.41
N GLY A 30 -13.78 26.15 3.79
CA GLY A 30 -12.65 27.04 3.80
C GLY A 30 -12.57 27.97 5.00
N ALA A 31 -11.42 28.62 5.18
CA ALA A 31 -11.30 29.92 5.81
C ALA A 31 -10.00 30.60 5.34
N SER A 32 -10.10 31.84 4.95
CA SER A 32 -9.09 32.72 4.39
C SER A 32 -8.07 33.17 5.45
N GLY A 33 -6.78 33.10 5.11
CA GLY A 33 -5.71 33.69 5.90
C GLY A 33 -4.33 33.25 5.42
N SER A 34 -3.56 34.19 4.84
CA SER A 34 -2.20 34.01 4.29
C SER A 34 -2.13 32.99 3.13
N ALA A 35 -2.47 33.45 1.94
CA ALA A 35 -2.78 32.59 0.80
C ALA A 35 -1.67 31.59 0.40
N GLU A 36 -0.41 31.99 0.37
CA GLU A 36 0.65 31.09 -0.12
C GLU A 36 1.05 29.96 0.86
N ALA A 37 1.15 30.26 2.15
CA ALA A 37 1.48 29.24 3.15
C ALA A 37 0.30 28.31 3.43
N ALA A 38 -0.94 28.78 3.31
CA ALA A 38 -2.15 27.98 3.46
C ALA A 38 -2.39 27.09 2.24
N GLU A 39 -2.11 27.54 1.03
CA GLU A 39 -2.20 26.75 -0.20
C GLU A 39 -1.20 25.57 -0.18
N THR A 40 0.07 25.82 0.16
CA THR A 40 1.08 24.76 0.23
C THR A 40 0.78 23.73 1.33
N THR A 41 0.20 24.18 2.44
CA THR A 41 -0.21 23.28 3.55
C THR A 41 -1.42 22.44 3.17
N SER A 42 -2.38 23.00 2.43
CA SER A 42 -3.51 22.26 1.86
C SER A 42 -3.03 21.22 0.84
N ASP A 43 -2.16 21.63 -0.08
CA ASP A 43 -1.62 20.78 -1.13
C ASP A 43 -0.87 19.56 -0.57
N ALA A 44 -0.05 19.74 0.46
CA ALA A 44 0.67 18.64 1.11
C ALA A 44 -0.28 17.67 1.81
N ARG A 45 -1.30 18.18 2.50
CA ARG A 45 -2.34 17.37 3.16
C ARG A 45 -3.11 16.54 2.13
N ASP A 46 -3.59 17.16 1.07
CA ASP A 46 -4.38 16.53 0.01
C ASP A 46 -3.54 15.52 -0.77
N ALA A 47 -2.25 15.83 -0.99
CA ALA A 47 -1.29 14.90 -1.59
C ALA A 47 -1.08 13.65 -0.73
N ILE A 48 -0.97 13.79 0.60
CA ILE A 48 -0.87 12.64 1.52
C ILE A 48 -2.13 11.77 1.43
N VAL A 49 -3.33 12.37 1.44
CA VAL A 49 -4.59 11.62 1.32
C VAL A 49 -4.66 10.87 0.00
N GLY A 50 -4.37 11.54 -1.12
CA GLY A 50 -4.35 10.92 -2.44
C GLY A 50 -3.31 9.82 -2.58
N TYR A 51 -2.11 10.04 -2.02
CA TYR A 51 -1.05 9.05 -1.98
C TYR A 51 -1.46 7.80 -1.20
N VAL A 52 -1.98 7.95 0.02
CA VAL A 52 -2.43 6.82 0.85
C VAL A 52 -3.62 6.09 0.21
N ALA A 53 -4.47 6.79 -0.54
CA ALA A 53 -5.57 6.17 -1.28
C ALA A 53 -5.09 5.29 -2.45
N SER A 54 -4.02 5.69 -3.13
CA SER A 54 -3.41 4.92 -4.23
C SER A 54 -2.36 3.91 -3.76
N THR A 55 -1.78 4.13 -2.58
CA THR A 55 -0.71 3.30 -2.00
C THR A 55 -1.06 2.91 -0.54
N PRO A 56 -2.21 2.22 -0.33
CA PRO A 56 -2.66 1.87 1.01
C PRO A 56 -1.64 0.96 1.71
N GLY A 57 -1.43 1.18 3.01
CA GLY A 57 -0.43 0.46 3.79
C GLY A 57 1.00 1.02 3.65
N ALA A 58 1.19 2.16 3.00
CA ALA A 58 2.46 2.86 3.02
C ALA A 58 2.82 3.30 4.45
N HIS A 59 4.11 3.20 4.80
CA HIS A 59 4.62 3.68 6.09
C HIS A 59 5.14 5.12 5.98
N PHE A 60 5.39 5.74 7.12
CA PHE A 60 5.81 7.14 7.23
C PHE A 60 6.92 7.54 6.26
N SER A 61 8.04 6.81 6.26
CA SER A 61 9.20 7.18 5.41
C SER A 61 8.85 7.09 3.92
N LYS A 62 8.08 6.08 3.52
CA LYS A 62 7.64 5.93 2.12
C LYS A 62 6.76 7.10 1.67
N ILE A 63 5.81 7.55 2.51
CA ILE A 63 4.97 8.71 2.23
C ILE A 63 5.81 9.99 2.11
N ARG A 64 6.71 10.20 3.08
CA ARG A 64 7.62 11.36 3.09
C ARG A 64 8.48 11.42 1.84
N ASP A 65 9.13 10.30 1.50
CA ASP A 65 10.13 10.26 0.44
C ASP A 65 9.47 10.37 -0.94
N ASP A 66 8.39 9.65 -1.19
CA ASP A 66 7.68 9.68 -2.47
C ASP A 66 7.00 11.03 -2.74
N LEU A 67 6.56 11.74 -1.70
CA LEU A 67 5.99 13.08 -1.83
C LEU A 67 7.03 14.20 -1.67
N SER A 68 8.29 13.85 -1.41
CA SER A 68 9.38 14.82 -1.18
C SER A 68 9.07 15.83 -0.07
N LEU A 69 8.38 15.38 1.00
CA LEU A 69 8.00 16.21 2.14
C LEU A 69 9.08 16.24 3.23
N GLY A 70 9.10 17.30 4.02
CA GLY A 70 9.92 17.36 5.23
C GLY A 70 9.42 16.41 6.31
N THR A 71 10.34 15.91 7.16
CA THR A 71 9.98 14.97 8.25
C THR A 71 8.94 15.56 9.22
N GLY A 72 9.12 16.82 9.64
CA GLY A 72 8.20 17.50 10.54
C GLY A 72 6.84 17.79 9.89
N GLU A 73 6.84 18.19 8.63
CA GLU A 73 5.65 18.43 7.81
C GLU A 73 4.82 17.14 7.66
N THR A 74 5.46 16.06 7.24
CA THR A 74 4.79 14.74 7.10
C THR A 74 4.21 14.27 8.42
N GLN A 75 4.97 14.40 9.52
CA GLN A 75 4.51 14.00 10.86
C GLN A 75 3.31 14.83 11.31
N HIS A 76 3.33 16.14 11.07
CA HIS A 76 2.24 17.05 11.41
C HIS A 76 0.95 16.67 10.67
N HIS A 77 1.03 16.54 9.33
CA HIS A 77 -0.13 16.22 8.52
C HIS A 77 -0.69 14.83 8.81
N LEU A 78 0.15 13.80 8.91
CA LEU A 78 -0.30 12.44 9.23
C LEU A 78 -0.99 12.37 10.60
N ARG A 79 -0.47 13.09 11.61
CA ARG A 79 -1.12 13.16 12.91
C ARG A 79 -2.51 13.78 12.78
N ARG A 80 -2.64 14.94 12.15
CA ARG A 80 -3.94 15.61 11.96
C ARG A 80 -4.94 14.78 11.18
N LEU A 81 -4.50 14.11 10.09
CA LEU A 81 -5.34 13.23 9.29
C LEU A 81 -5.82 11.99 10.06
N VAL A 82 -5.06 11.53 11.04
CA VAL A 82 -5.50 10.46 11.95
C VAL A 82 -6.44 11.00 13.02
N ASP A 83 -6.12 12.17 13.61
CA ASP A 83 -6.92 12.79 14.66
C ASP A 83 -8.32 13.21 14.14
N ASP A 84 -8.42 13.65 12.89
CA ASP A 84 -9.69 14.03 12.26
C ASP A 84 -10.43 12.83 11.60
N GLY A 85 -9.87 11.63 11.68
CA GLY A 85 -10.48 10.41 11.18
C GLY A 85 -10.46 10.24 9.65
N THR A 86 -9.70 11.04 8.91
CA THR A 86 -9.50 10.87 7.46
C THR A 86 -8.65 9.63 7.17
N LEU A 87 -7.62 9.41 7.97
CA LEU A 87 -6.77 8.23 7.90
C LEU A 87 -6.84 7.41 9.18
N VAL A 88 -6.56 6.13 9.06
CA VAL A 88 -6.28 5.23 10.18
C VAL A 88 -4.90 4.62 9.99
N PHE A 89 -4.30 4.14 11.07
CA PHE A 89 -3.07 3.37 10.97
C PHE A 89 -3.18 2.01 11.66
N GLN A 90 -2.37 1.06 11.19
CA GLN A 90 -2.16 -0.24 11.82
C GLN A 90 -0.65 -0.42 12.07
N ARG A 91 -0.28 -0.99 13.21
CA ARG A 91 1.11 -1.36 13.47
C ARG A 91 1.45 -2.66 12.73
N ASP A 92 2.63 -2.68 12.12
CA ASP A 92 3.24 -3.85 11.48
C ASP A 92 4.71 -3.85 11.88
N GLY A 93 5.04 -4.58 12.95
CA GLY A 93 6.32 -4.48 13.61
C GLY A 93 6.62 -3.06 14.07
N ASP A 94 7.75 -2.52 13.66
CA ASP A 94 8.18 -1.15 13.99
C ASP A 94 7.50 -0.06 13.14
N TYR A 95 6.74 -0.46 12.10
CA TYR A 95 6.10 0.47 11.18
C TYR A 95 4.66 0.80 11.57
N LYS A 96 4.28 2.06 11.39
CA LYS A 96 2.88 2.48 11.25
C LYS A 96 2.54 2.52 9.78
N ARG A 97 1.56 1.71 9.36
CA ARG A 97 1.02 1.68 8.01
C ARG A 97 -0.29 2.43 7.96
N PHE A 98 -0.41 3.36 7.02
CA PHE A 98 -1.55 4.27 6.91
C PHE A 98 -2.53 3.79 5.85
N PHE A 99 -3.82 4.02 6.13
CA PHE A 99 -4.94 3.62 5.27
C PHE A 99 -6.02 4.69 5.29
N PRO A 100 -6.79 4.90 4.21
CA PRO A 100 -8.03 5.66 4.26
C PRO A 100 -9.00 5.06 5.28
N ALA A 101 -9.63 5.89 6.10
CA ALA A 101 -10.59 5.43 7.11
C ALA A 101 -11.80 4.76 6.45
N GLY A 102 -12.31 3.70 7.08
CA GLY A 102 -13.53 3.01 6.64
C GLY A 102 -13.45 2.23 5.32
N ARG A 103 -12.29 2.25 4.64
CA ARG A 103 -12.16 1.64 3.29
C ARG A 103 -11.77 0.16 3.31
N PHE A 104 -11.10 -0.29 4.34
CA PHE A 104 -10.53 -1.64 4.43
C PHE A 104 -10.93 -2.33 5.73
N SER A 105 -11.32 -3.59 5.64
CA SER A 105 -11.48 -4.50 6.78
C SER A 105 -10.15 -4.75 7.49
N ALA A 106 -10.17 -5.36 8.67
CA ALA A 106 -8.95 -5.76 9.38
C ALA A 106 -8.09 -6.71 8.55
N PHE A 107 -8.72 -7.72 7.91
CA PHE A 107 -8.04 -8.66 7.03
C PHE A 107 -7.34 -7.95 5.86
N GLU A 108 -8.03 -7.05 5.16
CA GLU A 108 -7.46 -6.32 4.02
C GLU A 108 -6.30 -5.42 4.43
N ARG A 109 -6.38 -4.75 5.60
CA ARG A 109 -5.25 -3.95 6.10
C ARG A 109 -4.04 -4.81 6.42
N THR A 110 -4.24 -5.99 7.02
CA THR A 110 -3.18 -6.96 7.27
C THR A 110 -2.57 -7.45 5.96
N ALA A 111 -3.39 -7.86 5.01
CA ALA A 111 -2.95 -8.28 3.68
C ALA A 111 -2.14 -7.20 2.95
N LEU A 112 -2.65 -5.96 2.92
CA LEU A 112 -1.95 -4.81 2.33
C LEU A 112 -0.59 -4.55 3.03
N GLY A 113 -0.49 -4.74 4.33
CA GLY A 113 0.76 -4.65 5.07
C GLY A 113 1.80 -5.65 4.58
N TYR A 114 1.44 -6.92 4.46
CA TYR A 114 2.33 -7.98 3.94
C TYR A 114 2.66 -7.79 2.46
N LEU A 115 1.71 -7.34 1.63
CA LEU A 115 1.94 -7.03 0.22
C LEU A 115 2.94 -5.87 0.00
N ARG A 116 3.21 -5.03 1.01
CA ARG A 116 4.29 -4.02 0.96
C ARG A 116 5.69 -4.61 1.17
N ARG A 117 5.79 -5.84 1.64
CA ARG A 117 7.07 -6.53 1.92
C ARG A 117 7.39 -7.46 0.77
N ARG A 118 8.61 -7.38 0.20
CA ARG A 118 8.99 -8.08 -1.04
C ARG A 118 8.76 -9.60 -0.96
N ALA A 119 9.34 -10.27 0.02
CA ALA A 119 9.28 -11.73 0.07
C ALA A 119 7.86 -12.26 0.38
N PRO A 120 7.11 -11.79 1.40
CA PRO A 120 5.72 -12.21 1.60
C PRO A 120 4.83 -11.93 0.40
N ARG A 121 4.98 -10.76 -0.26
CA ARG A 121 4.25 -10.44 -1.50
C ARG A 121 4.54 -11.46 -2.58
N GLY A 122 5.81 -11.76 -2.83
CA GLY A 122 6.22 -12.76 -3.82
C GLY A 122 5.59 -14.12 -3.54
N MET A 123 5.58 -14.57 -2.28
CA MET A 123 4.95 -15.83 -1.87
C MET A 123 3.44 -15.82 -2.16
N LEU A 124 2.73 -14.77 -1.74
CA LEU A 124 1.28 -14.66 -1.97
C LEU A 124 0.94 -14.59 -3.47
N VAL A 125 1.68 -13.79 -4.24
CA VAL A 125 1.49 -13.67 -5.71
C VAL A 125 1.74 -15.01 -6.39
N GLU A 126 2.80 -15.72 -6.02
CA GLU A 126 3.11 -17.02 -6.63
C GLU A 126 2.05 -18.08 -6.29
N LEU A 127 1.58 -18.12 -5.04
CA LEU A 127 0.53 -19.05 -4.62
C LEU A 127 -0.84 -18.72 -5.22
N LEU A 128 -1.13 -17.45 -5.49
CA LEU A 128 -2.34 -17.04 -6.22
C LEU A 128 -2.28 -17.48 -7.68
N ARG A 129 -1.09 -17.41 -8.31
CA ARG A 129 -0.87 -17.84 -9.70
C ARG A 129 -0.87 -19.36 -9.83
N ASN A 130 -0.18 -20.03 -8.92
CA ASN A 130 0.07 -21.47 -8.92
C ASN A 130 -0.31 -22.11 -7.57
N PRO A 131 -1.60 -22.37 -7.30
CA PRO A 131 -2.04 -23.03 -6.09
C PRO A 131 -1.39 -24.41 -5.93
N GLY A 132 -0.82 -24.66 -4.74
CA GLY A 132 -0.14 -25.93 -4.45
C GLY A 132 1.37 -25.91 -4.66
N THR A 133 1.96 -24.76 -5.04
CA THR A 133 3.43 -24.57 -5.06
C THR A 133 4.02 -24.92 -3.69
N THR A 134 5.04 -25.75 -3.69
CA THR A 134 5.74 -26.17 -2.46
C THR A 134 6.67 -25.11 -1.91
N GLY A 135 7.04 -25.21 -0.63
CA GLY A 135 8.00 -24.28 -0.03
C GLY A 135 9.40 -24.32 -0.69
N SER A 136 9.78 -25.47 -1.27
CA SER A 136 11.04 -25.58 -2.04
C SER A 136 10.95 -24.81 -3.35
N GLU A 137 9.86 -24.98 -4.09
CA GLU A 137 9.63 -24.27 -5.34
C GLU A 137 9.48 -22.75 -5.12
N LEU A 138 8.83 -22.33 -4.02
CA LEU A 138 8.79 -20.91 -3.65
C LEU A 138 10.19 -20.35 -3.38
N ALA A 139 11.03 -21.09 -2.67
CA ALA A 139 12.41 -20.68 -2.39
C ALA A 139 13.21 -20.47 -3.69
N ASP A 140 13.11 -21.43 -4.60
CA ASP A 140 13.80 -21.39 -5.91
C ASP A 140 13.28 -20.24 -6.79
N ARG A 141 11.95 -20.05 -6.89
CA ARG A 141 11.33 -19.00 -7.74
C ARG A 141 11.55 -17.58 -7.20
N LEU A 142 11.61 -17.42 -5.88
CA LEU A 142 11.81 -16.12 -5.24
C LEU A 142 13.28 -15.78 -4.95
N ASP A 143 14.19 -16.70 -5.28
CA ASP A 143 15.62 -16.58 -4.98
C ASP A 143 15.87 -16.25 -3.50
N VAL A 144 15.28 -17.05 -2.61
CA VAL A 144 15.43 -16.94 -1.16
C VAL A 144 15.70 -18.31 -0.55
N SER A 145 16.19 -18.35 0.69
CA SER A 145 16.39 -19.62 1.38
C SER A 145 15.07 -20.29 1.77
N ARG A 146 15.04 -21.63 1.88
CA ARG A 146 13.89 -22.37 2.42
C ARG A 146 13.55 -21.94 3.85
N ALA A 147 14.55 -21.57 4.65
CA ALA A 147 14.34 -21.04 5.99
C ALA A 147 13.58 -19.70 5.95
N THR A 148 13.90 -18.83 4.98
CA THR A 148 13.19 -17.57 4.73
C THR A 148 11.73 -17.83 4.36
N VAL A 149 11.46 -18.77 3.45
CA VAL A 149 10.09 -19.16 3.07
C VAL A 149 9.32 -19.70 4.28
N SER A 150 9.93 -20.61 5.06
CA SER A 150 9.29 -21.19 6.26
C SER A 150 8.97 -20.12 7.31
N GLY A 151 9.88 -19.16 7.52
CA GLY A 151 9.65 -18.05 8.45
C GLY A 151 8.47 -17.17 8.03
N TYR A 152 8.46 -16.73 6.77
CA TYR A 152 7.34 -15.93 6.25
C TYR A 152 6.03 -16.72 6.13
N ALA A 153 6.07 -18.02 5.85
CA ALA A 153 4.89 -18.85 5.87
C ALA A 153 4.28 -18.91 7.28
N SER A 154 5.10 -18.96 8.34
CA SER A 154 4.62 -18.89 9.73
C SER A 154 3.99 -17.53 10.04
N GLU A 155 4.66 -16.44 9.66
CA GLU A 155 4.10 -15.08 9.85
C GLU A 155 2.77 -14.89 9.11
N LEU A 156 2.66 -15.40 7.88
CA LEU A 156 1.45 -15.29 7.06
C LEU A 156 0.30 -16.15 7.61
N ASP A 157 0.61 -17.33 8.15
CA ASP A 157 -0.34 -18.23 8.80
C ASP A 157 -0.89 -17.59 10.10
N GLU A 158 -0.01 -17.09 10.96
CA GLU A 158 -0.38 -16.36 12.18
C GLU A 158 -1.22 -15.10 11.86
N ALA A 159 -0.97 -14.47 10.71
CA ALA A 159 -1.73 -13.32 10.23
C ALA A 159 -3.08 -13.70 9.56
N GLY A 160 -3.38 -14.99 9.39
CA GLY A 160 -4.59 -15.48 8.74
C GLY A 160 -4.64 -15.21 7.24
N LEU A 161 -3.47 -15.11 6.59
CA LEU A 161 -3.35 -14.90 5.14
C LEU A 161 -2.97 -16.17 4.37
N LEU A 162 -2.45 -17.16 5.05
CA LEU A 162 -1.99 -18.44 4.53
C LEU A 162 -2.38 -19.55 5.49
N SER A 163 -2.78 -20.71 4.99
CA SER A 163 -2.87 -21.97 5.74
C SER A 163 -1.66 -22.84 5.45
N ARG A 164 -1.20 -23.59 6.48
CA ARG A 164 -0.07 -24.52 6.42
C ARG A 164 -0.43 -25.96 6.81
N GLU A 165 -1.73 -26.29 6.92
CA GLU A 165 -2.17 -27.58 7.45
C GLU A 165 -1.63 -28.75 6.62
N ASP A 166 -1.98 -28.84 5.34
CA ASP A 166 -1.53 -29.88 4.42
C ASP A 166 -0.51 -29.36 3.42
N ARG A 167 -0.71 -28.17 2.93
CA ARG A 167 0.10 -27.43 1.94
C ARG A 167 -0.10 -25.95 2.13
N TYR A 168 0.75 -25.13 1.50
CA TYR A 168 0.54 -23.70 1.47
C TYR A 168 -0.71 -23.36 0.64
N ALA A 169 -1.70 -22.79 1.30
CA ALA A 169 -2.93 -22.32 0.66
C ALA A 169 -3.22 -20.87 1.10
N VAL A 170 -3.51 -20.01 0.13
CA VAL A 170 -3.86 -18.61 0.40
C VAL A 170 -5.26 -18.54 1.00
N GLU A 171 -5.38 -17.82 2.11
CA GLU A 171 -6.68 -17.53 2.72
C GLU A 171 -7.38 -16.39 1.97
N ARG A 172 -8.68 -16.56 1.68
CA ARG A 172 -9.50 -15.60 0.92
C ARG A 172 -8.82 -15.14 -0.38
N PRO A 173 -8.47 -16.06 -1.29
CA PRO A 173 -7.68 -15.80 -2.48
C PRO A 173 -8.30 -14.73 -3.38
N GLU A 174 -9.63 -14.66 -3.50
CA GLU A 174 -10.35 -13.67 -4.31
C GLU A 174 -10.15 -12.25 -3.74
N THR A 175 -10.18 -12.10 -2.42
CA THR A 175 -9.93 -10.81 -1.76
C THR A 175 -8.49 -10.37 -1.98
N LEU A 176 -7.53 -11.27 -1.78
CA LEU A 176 -6.11 -10.99 -2.01
C LEU A 176 -5.83 -10.65 -3.47
N LEU A 177 -6.37 -11.42 -4.41
CA LEU A 177 -6.24 -11.16 -5.85
C LEU A 177 -6.80 -9.78 -6.21
N THR A 178 -7.99 -9.43 -5.69
CA THR A 178 -8.60 -8.11 -5.89
C THR A 178 -7.70 -6.98 -5.38
N LEU A 179 -7.09 -7.14 -4.19
CA LEU A 179 -6.17 -6.14 -3.65
C LEU A 179 -4.90 -6.01 -4.50
N VAL A 180 -4.32 -7.14 -4.94
CA VAL A 180 -3.13 -7.14 -5.80
C VAL A 180 -3.43 -6.44 -7.11
N ILE A 181 -4.52 -6.77 -7.80
CA ILE A 181 -4.92 -6.17 -9.08
C ILE A 181 -5.16 -4.66 -8.90
N ARG A 182 -5.95 -4.28 -7.89
CA ARG A 182 -6.35 -2.89 -7.66
C ARG A 182 -5.18 -1.96 -7.37
N TYR A 183 -4.15 -2.45 -6.73
CA TYR A 183 -2.99 -1.67 -6.28
C TYR A 183 -1.67 -2.14 -6.90
N ALA A 184 -1.74 -2.85 -8.02
CA ALA A 184 -0.62 -3.50 -8.70
C ALA A 184 0.57 -2.56 -8.89
N ASP A 185 0.33 -1.37 -9.44
CA ASP A 185 1.37 -0.35 -9.71
C ASP A 185 2.11 0.08 -8.44
N SER A 186 1.44 0.04 -7.30
CA SER A 186 2.03 0.45 -6.01
C SER A 186 2.85 -0.66 -5.34
N PHE A 187 2.72 -1.91 -5.79
CA PHE A 187 3.44 -3.06 -5.24
C PHE A 187 4.69 -3.45 -6.02
N GLY A 188 4.77 -3.09 -7.31
CA GLY A 188 5.91 -3.36 -8.16
C GLY A 188 5.62 -4.37 -9.28
N PRO A 189 6.66 -4.73 -10.07
CA PRO A 189 6.50 -5.43 -11.34
C PRO A 189 5.86 -6.82 -11.23
N GLU A 190 6.12 -7.57 -10.15
CA GLU A 190 5.54 -8.90 -9.96
C GLU A 190 4.01 -8.84 -9.80
N ALA A 191 3.53 -7.84 -9.05
CA ALA A 191 2.09 -7.61 -8.86
C ALA A 191 1.44 -7.06 -10.14
N ALA A 192 2.13 -6.18 -10.86
CA ALA A 192 1.68 -5.67 -12.15
C ALA A 192 1.56 -6.79 -13.20
N ALA A 193 2.51 -7.73 -13.22
CA ALA A 193 2.44 -8.92 -14.08
C ALA A 193 1.24 -9.80 -13.74
N LEU A 194 1.00 -10.08 -12.44
CA LEU A 194 -0.19 -10.84 -12.02
C LEU A 194 -1.49 -10.12 -12.41
N ALA A 195 -1.55 -8.81 -12.26
CA ALA A 195 -2.71 -8.01 -12.66
C ALA A 195 -2.98 -8.07 -14.18
N ALA A 196 -1.94 -8.11 -14.99
CA ALA A 196 -2.07 -8.27 -16.44
C ALA A 196 -2.57 -9.67 -16.85
N GLU A 197 -2.37 -10.67 -16.01
CA GLU A 197 -2.84 -12.06 -16.20
C GLU A 197 -4.24 -12.32 -15.60
N ALA A 198 -4.84 -11.31 -14.94
CA ALA A 198 -6.04 -11.45 -14.11
C ALA A 198 -7.22 -12.09 -14.86
N ASP A 199 -7.43 -11.76 -16.13
CA ASP A 199 -8.50 -12.30 -16.96
C ASP A 199 -8.39 -13.85 -17.12
N SER A 200 -7.16 -14.38 -17.07
CA SER A 200 -6.92 -15.82 -17.13
C SER A 200 -7.07 -16.53 -15.79
N LEU A 201 -6.95 -15.80 -14.69
CA LEU A 201 -7.04 -16.31 -13.32
C LEU A 201 -8.48 -16.28 -12.80
N LEU A 202 -9.28 -15.34 -13.27
CA LEU A 202 -10.70 -15.22 -12.94
C LEU A 202 -11.50 -16.16 -13.86
N ARG A 203 -11.53 -17.46 -13.55
CA ARG A 203 -12.45 -18.39 -14.19
C ARG A 203 -13.84 -18.16 -13.61
N TYR A 204 -14.69 -17.51 -14.37
CA TYR A 204 -16.12 -17.51 -14.11
C TYR A 204 -16.64 -18.90 -14.54
N ASP A 205 -17.01 -19.71 -13.57
CA ASP A 205 -17.78 -20.94 -13.78
C ASP A 205 -19.25 -20.57 -13.51
N PRO A 206 -20.09 -20.45 -14.58
CA PRO A 206 -21.48 -20.01 -14.46
C PRO A 206 -22.39 -21.06 -13.82
#